data_e4c15075a58d724b5358e86ffb92ab7a
#
_entry.id   e4c15075a58d724b5358e86ffb92ab7a
#
_cell.length_a   1.000
_cell.length_b   1.000
_cell.length_c   1.000
_cell.angle_alpha   90.00
_cell.angle_beta   90.00
_cell.angle_gamma   90.00
#
_symmetry.space_group_name_H-M   'P 1'
#
loop_
_entity.id
_entity.type
_entity.pdbx_description
1 polymer ?
#
loop_
_entity_poly.entity_id
_entity_poly.type
_entity_poly.pdbx_seq_one_letter_code
_entity_poly.pdbx_strand_id
1 'polypeptide(L)'
;MKIASLLYSSALVLALTTASTDALAWGAQGHRLVARIAEPRLTPQTRAEVARLLANEPIPTLPAIAAWADELRAKDPGLGKRSAGWHYVNIGEDDCHYEVERNCRNGNCVVEALKAQTAILGDRSRTDAERAQALKFVVHFVGDIHQPMHAGYAHDKGGNDFQVQYNGRGTNLHSLWDSGMLNTLKLDDDAYAKRLSALKAPKVAKRSAIATDAVQWAEASCRIAIAPGVYPTQRTLAPEYTATYLPVADAALRLAGERLAVLLNDTLGKR
;
A
#
# COMPACT_ATOMS: atom_id res chain seq x y z
N MET A 1 31.07 -69.13 -1.64
CA MET A 1 30.63 -67.94 -0.85
C MET A 1 30.52 -66.78 -1.78
N LYS A 2 29.28 -66.36 -2.12
CA LYS A 2 29.02 -65.19 -2.94
C LYS A 2 28.53 -64.04 -1.99
N ILE A 3 29.27 -62.96 -1.89
CA ILE A 3 28.92 -61.80 -1.10
C ILE A 3 28.12 -60.88 -2.02
N ALA A 4 26.84 -60.65 -1.70
CA ALA A 4 25.97 -59.69 -2.39
C ALA A 4 26.14 -58.33 -1.73
N SER A 5 26.63 -57.36 -2.50
CA SER A 5 26.72 -55.94 -2.09
C SER A 5 25.37 -55.27 -2.32
N LEU A 6 24.70 -54.85 -1.24
CA LEU A 6 23.52 -54.00 -1.30
C LEU A 6 24.00 -52.52 -1.49
N LEU A 7 23.62 -51.95 -2.60
CA LEU A 7 23.74 -50.51 -2.86
C LEU A 7 22.50 -49.78 -2.31
N TYR A 8 22.66 -49.03 -1.24
CA TYR A 8 21.63 -48.11 -0.75
C TYR A 8 21.67 -46.82 -1.57
N SER A 9 20.68 -46.61 -2.40
CA SER A 9 20.47 -45.34 -3.09
C SER A 9 19.73 -44.40 -2.16
N SER A 10 20.43 -43.42 -1.57
CA SER A 10 19.81 -42.33 -0.79
C SER A 10 19.21 -41.33 -1.75
N ALA A 11 17.89 -41.29 -1.90
CA ALA A 11 17.18 -40.23 -2.61
C ALA A 11 17.17 -38.94 -1.73
N LEU A 12 17.91 -37.95 -2.15
CA LEU A 12 17.89 -36.62 -1.53
C LEU A 12 16.59 -35.89 -1.96
N VAL A 13 15.60 -35.84 -1.07
CA VAL A 13 14.38 -35.06 -1.30
C VAL A 13 14.72 -33.59 -1.04
N LEU A 14 14.89 -32.83 -2.13
CA LEU A 14 15.05 -31.38 -2.08
C LEU A 14 13.69 -30.76 -1.77
N ALA A 15 13.44 -30.41 -0.51
CA ALA A 15 12.26 -29.65 -0.12
C ALA A 15 12.39 -28.23 -0.68
N LEU A 16 11.70 -27.92 -1.78
CA LEU A 16 11.49 -26.55 -2.23
C LEU A 16 10.61 -25.86 -1.19
N THR A 17 11.23 -25.10 -0.30
CA THR A 17 10.51 -24.10 0.52
C THR A 17 10.07 -22.99 -0.42
N THR A 18 8.81 -23.00 -0.84
CA THR A 18 8.17 -21.84 -1.44
C THR A 18 8.08 -20.77 -0.36
N ALA A 19 9.01 -19.81 -0.38
CA ALA A 19 8.86 -18.61 0.40
C ALA A 19 7.58 -17.92 -0.09
N SER A 20 6.53 -17.94 0.74
CA SER A 20 5.35 -17.12 0.52
C SER A 20 5.83 -15.68 0.55
N THR A 21 5.93 -15.03 -0.61
CA THR A 21 6.08 -13.58 -0.66
C THR A 21 4.75 -13.02 -0.20
N ASP A 22 4.68 -12.64 1.08
CA ASP A 22 3.55 -11.87 1.60
C ASP A 22 3.34 -10.69 0.66
N ALA A 23 2.11 -10.53 0.16
CA ALA A 23 1.75 -9.38 -0.64
C ALA A 23 1.96 -8.14 0.23
N LEU A 24 2.87 -7.30 -0.19
CA LEU A 24 3.08 -5.96 0.35
C LEU A 24 2.05 -5.07 -0.36
N ALA A 25 1.50 -4.11 0.34
CA ALA A 25 0.72 -2.98 -0.20
C ALA A 25 1.34 -2.46 -1.50
N TRP A 26 0.78 -1.45 -2.18
CA TRP A 26 1.52 -0.93 -3.35
C TRP A 26 2.99 -1.23 -3.19
N GLY A 27 3.60 -2.07 -4.02
CA GLY A 27 5.00 -2.43 -3.80
C GLY A 27 5.85 -1.20 -3.48
N ALA A 28 7.00 -1.34 -2.88
CA ALA A 28 7.80 -0.22 -2.38
C ALA A 28 7.91 0.97 -3.37
N GLN A 29 7.90 0.71 -4.68
CA GLN A 29 7.87 1.76 -5.70
C GLN A 29 6.58 2.58 -5.64
N GLY A 30 5.41 1.95 -5.56
CA GLY A 30 4.14 2.69 -5.53
C GLY A 30 4.03 3.61 -4.30
N HIS A 31 4.44 3.17 -3.12
CA HIS A 31 4.51 4.03 -1.93
C HIS A 31 5.46 5.21 -2.11
N ARG A 32 6.64 4.99 -2.70
CA ARG A 32 7.56 6.10 -3.01
C ARG A 32 6.98 7.06 -4.03
N LEU A 33 6.22 6.59 -5.01
CA LEU A 33 5.54 7.45 -5.99
C LEU A 33 4.50 8.36 -5.32
N VAL A 34 3.67 7.83 -4.42
CA VAL A 34 2.71 8.62 -3.62
C VAL A 34 3.43 9.72 -2.85
N ALA A 35 4.52 9.39 -2.17
CA ALA A 35 5.32 10.34 -1.42
C ALA A 35 5.99 11.40 -2.33
N ARG A 36 6.55 11.01 -3.48
CA ARG A 36 7.15 11.92 -4.48
C ARG A 36 6.15 12.91 -5.08
N ILE A 37 4.90 12.49 -5.23
CA ILE A 37 3.83 13.37 -5.69
C ILE A 37 3.46 14.37 -4.58
N ALA A 38 3.42 13.93 -3.31
CA ALA A 38 3.02 14.77 -2.18
C ALA A 38 4.10 15.81 -1.82
N GLU A 39 5.36 15.42 -1.75
CA GLU A 39 6.46 16.22 -1.17
C GLU A 39 6.59 17.62 -1.77
N PRO A 40 6.59 17.84 -3.10
CA PRO A 40 6.68 19.18 -3.68
C PRO A 40 5.44 20.06 -3.41
N ARG A 41 4.33 19.49 -2.91
CA ARG A 41 3.05 20.18 -2.60
C ARG A 41 2.92 20.55 -1.14
N LEU A 42 3.90 20.21 -0.34
CA LEU A 42 3.93 20.62 1.07
C LEU A 42 4.17 22.12 1.19
N THR A 43 3.43 22.75 2.12
CA THR A 43 3.71 24.14 2.49
C THR A 43 5.11 24.26 3.11
N PRO A 44 5.74 25.45 3.12
CA PRO A 44 7.04 25.63 3.77
C PRO A 44 7.03 25.20 5.25
N GLN A 45 5.93 25.47 5.98
CA GLN A 45 5.76 25.08 7.38
C GLN A 45 5.71 23.56 7.54
N THR A 46 4.89 22.89 6.72
CA THR A 46 4.78 21.42 6.73
C THR A 46 6.10 20.77 6.38
N ARG A 47 6.79 21.27 5.36
CA ARG A 47 8.11 20.78 4.96
C ARG A 47 9.14 20.90 6.08
N ALA A 48 9.18 22.02 6.79
CA ALA A 48 10.06 22.21 7.93
C ALA A 48 9.75 21.23 9.07
N GLU A 49 8.47 21.00 9.37
CA GLU A 49 8.07 20.06 10.42
C GLU A 49 8.35 18.60 10.02
N VAL A 50 8.12 18.21 8.78
CA VAL A 50 8.51 16.90 8.25
C VAL A 50 10.02 16.69 8.37
N ALA A 51 10.83 17.67 7.95
CA ALA A 51 12.29 17.59 8.07
C ALA A 51 12.74 17.46 9.53
N ARG A 52 12.08 18.17 10.46
CA ARG A 52 12.36 18.09 11.89
C ARG A 52 12.04 16.70 12.46
N LEU A 53 10.88 16.16 12.13
CA LEU A 53 10.45 14.82 12.60
C LEU A 53 11.33 13.70 12.03
N LEU A 54 11.82 13.85 10.81
CA LEU A 54 12.67 12.86 10.15
C LEU A 54 14.17 13.09 10.35
N ALA A 55 14.58 14.03 11.20
CA ALA A 55 16.00 14.41 11.35
C ALA A 55 16.92 13.24 11.75
N ASN A 56 16.39 12.20 12.38
CA ASN A 56 17.13 11.00 12.77
C ASN A 56 17.09 9.87 11.72
N GLU A 57 16.37 10.05 10.60
CA GLU A 57 16.35 9.06 9.52
C GLU A 57 17.60 9.21 8.65
N PRO A 58 18.17 8.11 8.15
CA PRO A 58 19.35 8.16 7.27
C PRO A 58 19.15 9.04 6.03
N ILE A 59 17.94 9.07 5.50
CA ILE A 59 17.50 9.93 4.40
C ILE A 59 16.17 10.57 4.83
N PRO A 60 16.16 11.84 5.28
CA PRO A 60 15.01 12.48 5.91
C PRO A 60 14.00 13.03 4.88
N THR A 61 13.49 12.18 4.00
CA THR A 61 12.52 12.51 2.94
C THR A 61 11.29 11.60 2.99
N LEU A 62 10.14 12.08 2.55
CA LEU A 62 8.93 11.27 2.51
C LEU A 62 9.10 10.00 1.63
N PRO A 63 9.72 10.06 0.43
CA PRO A 63 9.93 8.85 -0.37
C PRO A 63 10.80 7.79 0.33
N ALA A 64 11.81 8.20 1.09
CA ALA A 64 12.71 7.26 1.76
C ALA A 64 12.02 6.45 2.86
N ILE A 65 11.01 7.03 3.51
CA ILE A 65 10.28 6.35 4.62
C ILE A 65 8.97 5.70 4.15
N ALA A 66 8.60 5.84 2.88
CA ALA A 66 7.27 5.47 2.40
C ALA A 66 6.95 3.97 2.51
N ALA A 67 7.95 3.09 2.38
CA ALA A 67 7.79 1.63 2.52
C ALA A 67 8.11 1.11 3.94
N TRP A 68 8.43 2.00 4.89
CA TRP A 68 8.90 1.60 6.23
C TRP A 68 7.92 0.69 6.99
N ALA A 69 6.61 0.89 6.86
CA ALA A 69 5.61 0.10 7.58
C ALA A 69 5.59 -1.37 7.13
N ASP A 70 5.83 -1.65 5.85
CA ASP A 70 5.99 -3.01 5.33
C ASP A 70 7.27 -3.68 5.84
N GLU A 71 8.33 -2.90 6.00
CA GLU A 71 9.62 -3.41 6.48
C GLU A 71 9.61 -3.80 7.96
N LEU A 72 8.59 -3.38 8.73
CA LEU A 72 8.47 -3.68 10.15
C LEU A 72 8.43 -5.18 10.46
N ARG A 73 7.88 -6.00 9.56
CA ARG A 73 7.85 -7.47 9.76
C ARG A 73 9.25 -8.03 9.96
N ALA A 74 10.25 -7.49 9.27
CA ALA A 74 11.64 -7.92 9.37
C ALA A 74 12.44 -7.11 10.41
N LYS A 75 12.17 -5.80 10.53
CA LYS A 75 12.98 -4.89 11.35
C LYS A 75 12.50 -4.77 12.80
N ASP A 76 11.19 -4.83 13.03
CA ASP A 76 10.55 -4.85 14.36
C ASP A 76 9.37 -5.82 14.33
N PRO A 77 9.61 -7.14 14.54
CA PRO A 77 8.56 -8.16 14.47
C PRO A 77 7.41 -7.91 15.46
N GLY A 78 7.68 -7.26 16.59
CA GLY A 78 6.66 -6.91 17.60
C GLY A 78 5.67 -5.88 17.07
N LEU A 79 6.16 -4.76 16.55
CA LEU A 79 5.33 -3.73 15.93
C LEU A 79 4.72 -4.23 14.62
N GLY A 80 5.50 -4.93 13.78
CA GLY A 80 5.03 -5.51 12.54
C GLY A 80 3.86 -6.47 12.70
N LYS A 81 3.86 -7.30 13.76
CA LYS A 81 2.72 -8.17 14.08
C LYS A 81 1.49 -7.36 14.53
N ARG A 82 1.68 -6.33 15.36
CA ARG A 82 0.56 -5.49 15.81
C ARG A 82 -0.06 -4.69 14.68
N SER A 83 0.74 -4.19 13.75
CA SER A 83 0.29 -3.37 12.61
C SER A 83 -0.13 -4.17 11.38
N ALA A 84 -0.01 -5.49 11.38
CA ALA A 84 -0.27 -6.31 10.18
C ALA A 84 -1.67 -6.13 9.58
N GLY A 85 -2.69 -5.91 10.40
CA GLY A 85 -4.06 -5.64 9.93
C GLY A 85 -4.31 -4.19 9.52
N TRP A 86 -3.36 -3.28 9.77
CA TRP A 86 -3.55 -1.84 9.54
C TRP A 86 -3.37 -1.43 8.07
N HIS A 87 -2.98 -2.36 7.21
CA HIS A 87 -2.68 -2.09 5.80
C HIS A 87 -3.88 -2.20 4.87
N TYR A 88 -5.00 -2.80 5.31
CA TYR A 88 -6.15 -3.09 4.45
C TYR A 88 -7.48 -3.01 5.22
N VAL A 89 -8.58 -2.99 4.47
CA VAL A 89 -9.94 -3.20 4.96
C VAL A 89 -10.75 -3.88 3.86
N ASN A 90 -11.20 -5.11 4.11
CA ASN A 90 -11.97 -5.85 3.11
C ASN A 90 -13.46 -5.55 3.28
N ILE A 91 -14.05 -4.88 2.29
CA ILE A 91 -15.45 -4.43 2.29
C ILE A 91 -16.18 -4.77 0.97
N GLY A 92 -15.57 -5.63 0.14
CA GLY A 92 -16.16 -6.00 -1.16
C GLY A 92 -17.46 -6.79 -1.06
N GLU A 93 -17.60 -7.62 -0.03
CA GLU A 93 -18.84 -8.36 0.25
C GLU A 93 -19.98 -7.47 0.77
N ASP A 94 -19.66 -6.27 1.22
CA ASP A 94 -20.58 -5.30 1.82
C ASP A 94 -20.95 -4.17 0.82
N ASP A 95 -20.89 -4.43 -0.47
CA ASP A 95 -21.13 -3.45 -1.54
C ASP A 95 -20.30 -2.16 -1.38
N CYS A 96 -19.08 -2.31 -0.85
CA CYS A 96 -18.20 -1.20 -0.53
C CYS A 96 -18.77 -0.21 0.48
N HIS A 97 -19.57 -0.67 1.41
CA HIS A 97 -20.08 0.13 2.52
C HIS A 97 -19.35 -0.20 3.81
N TYR A 98 -18.57 0.77 4.30
CA TYR A 98 -17.76 0.59 5.51
C TYR A 98 -18.58 0.82 6.79
N GLU A 99 -18.52 -0.15 7.70
CA GLU A 99 -19.02 -0.05 9.07
C GLU A 99 -17.93 -0.53 10.05
N VAL A 100 -17.57 0.32 11.01
CA VAL A 100 -16.43 0.07 11.91
C VAL A 100 -16.59 -1.22 12.72
N GLU A 101 -17.80 -1.49 13.26
CA GLU A 101 -18.06 -2.67 14.07
C GLU A 101 -17.93 -3.99 13.28
N ARG A 102 -18.26 -3.96 12.00
CA ARG A 102 -18.19 -5.10 11.10
C ARG A 102 -16.80 -5.27 10.50
N ASN A 103 -16.24 -4.20 9.93
CA ASN A 103 -15.08 -4.28 9.06
C ASN A 103 -13.75 -3.95 9.76
N CYS A 104 -13.79 -3.40 10.99
CA CYS A 104 -12.58 -2.89 11.65
C CYS A 104 -12.58 -3.16 13.16
N ARG A 105 -12.78 -4.41 13.53
CA ARG A 105 -12.82 -4.81 14.95
C ARG A 105 -11.56 -4.36 15.68
N ASN A 106 -11.74 -3.69 16.82
CA ASN A 106 -10.65 -3.15 17.66
C ASN A 106 -9.74 -2.14 16.92
N GLY A 107 -10.25 -1.45 15.90
CA GLY A 107 -9.47 -0.51 15.10
C GLY A 107 -8.40 -1.15 14.22
N ASN A 108 -8.47 -2.46 13.97
CA ASN A 108 -7.46 -3.22 13.25
C ASN A 108 -7.73 -3.24 11.74
N CYS A 109 -7.73 -2.07 11.11
CA CYS A 109 -7.83 -1.87 9.66
C CYS A 109 -7.20 -0.54 9.25
N VAL A 110 -6.97 -0.35 7.95
CA VAL A 110 -6.31 0.86 7.40
C VAL A 110 -7.11 2.13 7.69
N VAL A 111 -8.43 2.08 7.72
CA VAL A 111 -9.30 3.25 7.96
C VAL A 111 -9.06 3.81 9.36
N GLU A 112 -9.18 2.97 10.40
CA GLU A 112 -9.02 3.43 11.78
C GLU A 112 -7.53 3.66 12.14
N ALA A 113 -6.62 2.87 11.57
CA ALA A 113 -5.19 3.08 11.74
C ALA A 113 -4.75 4.44 11.18
N LEU A 114 -5.21 4.81 9.97
CA LEU A 114 -4.89 6.11 9.38
C LEU A 114 -5.44 7.27 10.23
N LYS A 115 -6.68 7.17 10.74
CA LYS A 115 -7.26 8.15 11.65
C LYS A 115 -6.43 8.31 12.92
N ALA A 116 -6.10 7.18 13.57
CA ALA A 116 -5.34 7.16 14.82
C ALA A 116 -3.91 7.74 14.63
N GLN A 117 -3.21 7.32 13.58
CA GLN A 117 -1.86 7.80 13.31
C GLN A 117 -1.85 9.29 12.91
N THR A 118 -2.88 9.76 12.19
CA THR A 118 -3.02 11.19 11.89
C THR A 118 -3.24 12.02 13.16
N ALA A 119 -4.03 11.51 14.11
CA ALA A 119 -4.24 12.17 15.40
C ALA A 119 -2.93 12.26 16.21
N ILE A 120 -2.16 11.16 16.29
CA ILE A 120 -0.84 11.15 16.96
C ILE A 120 0.12 12.14 16.28
N LEU A 121 0.17 12.14 14.95
CA LEU A 121 1.02 13.05 14.16
C LEU A 121 0.73 14.52 14.47
N GLY A 122 -0.55 14.87 14.59
CA GLY A 122 -1.00 16.25 14.87
C GLY A 122 -0.88 16.68 16.33
N ASP A 123 -0.77 15.75 17.27
CA ASP A 123 -0.72 16.03 18.71
C ASP A 123 0.68 16.48 19.13
N ARG A 124 0.84 17.78 19.38
CA ARG A 124 2.11 18.37 19.81
C ARG A 124 2.53 18.04 21.24
N SER A 125 1.66 17.44 22.04
CA SER A 125 2.01 16.93 23.37
C SER A 125 2.74 15.59 23.33
N ARG A 126 2.70 14.90 22.17
CA ARG A 126 3.44 13.67 21.93
C ARG A 126 4.92 13.95 21.67
N THR A 127 5.74 12.97 22.00
CA THR A 127 7.18 13.02 21.70
C THR A 127 7.45 13.05 20.18
N ASP A 128 8.58 13.61 19.79
CA ASP A 128 9.01 13.62 18.39
C ASP A 128 9.15 12.20 17.82
N ALA A 129 9.58 11.23 18.62
CA ALA A 129 9.70 9.84 18.22
C ALA A 129 8.33 9.22 17.89
N GLU A 130 7.30 9.45 18.71
CA GLU A 130 5.93 8.98 18.45
C GLU A 130 5.36 9.64 17.19
N ARG A 131 5.56 10.94 17.03
CA ARG A 131 5.09 11.71 15.87
C ARG A 131 5.83 11.32 14.59
N ALA A 132 7.13 11.07 14.66
CA ALA A 132 7.93 10.57 13.52
C ALA A 132 7.46 9.18 13.07
N GLN A 133 7.18 8.28 14.03
CA GLN A 133 6.60 6.97 13.73
C GLN A 133 5.22 7.10 13.08
N ALA A 134 4.36 7.97 13.64
CA ALA A 134 3.04 8.25 13.09
C ALA A 134 3.12 8.84 11.68
N LEU A 135 4.08 9.73 11.40
CA LEU A 135 4.32 10.26 10.04
C LEU A 135 4.63 9.12 9.06
N LYS A 136 5.50 8.18 9.44
CA LYS A 136 5.84 7.02 8.58
C LYS A 136 4.61 6.17 8.29
N PHE A 137 3.78 5.89 9.28
CA PHE A 137 2.51 5.18 9.09
C PHE A 137 1.53 5.96 8.20
N VAL A 138 1.33 7.27 8.43
CA VAL A 138 0.42 8.09 7.64
C VAL A 138 0.82 8.11 6.17
N VAL A 139 2.11 8.30 5.87
CA VAL A 139 2.63 8.30 4.49
C VAL A 139 2.34 6.95 3.81
N HIS A 140 2.56 5.85 4.52
CA HIS A 140 2.32 4.51 4.01
C HIS A 140 0.82 4.22 3.80
N PHE A 141 0.01 4.43 4.85
CA PHE A 141 -1.42 4.07 4.84
C PHE A 141 -2.26 4.91 3.86
N VAL A 142 -1.83 6.14 3.56
CA VAL A 142 -2.47 6.88 2.45
C VAL A 142 -2.22 6.18 1.12
N GLY A 143 -1.06 5.55 0.92
CA GLY A 143 -0.84 4.68 -0.23
C GLY A 143 -1.79 3.48 -0.20
N ASP A 144 -1.81 2.74 0.91
CA ASP A 144 -2.59 1.52 1.09
C ASP A 144 -4.08 1.71 0.83
N ILE A 145 -4.67 2.71 1.44
CA ILE A 145 -6.12 2.97 1.34
C ILE A 145 -6.55 3.36 -0.09
N HIS A 146 -5.60 3.72 -0.96
CA HIS A 146 -5.84 4.01 -2.37
C HIS A 146 -5.47 2.84 -3.30
N GLN A 147 -4.96 1.73 -2.77
CA GLN A 147 -4.74 0.51 -3.54
C GLN A 147 -6.04 -0.30 -3.56
N PRO A 148 -6.65 -0.53 -4.74
CA PRO A 148 -7.97 -1.15 -4.81
C PRO A 148 -8.08 -2.50 -4.13
N MET A 149 -7.07 -3.39 -4.26
CA MET A 149 -7.10 -4.72 -3.65
C MET A 149 -7.03 -4.67 -2.11
N HIS A 150 -6.58 -3.56 -1.51
CA HIS A 150 -6.58 -3.37 -0.05
C HIS A 150 -7.97 -3.09 0.54
N ALA A 151 -8.97 -2.86 -0.32
CA ALA A 151 -10.36 -2.70 0.07
C ALA A 151 -11.28 -3.72 -0.62
N GLY A 152 -10.71 -4.79 -1.22
CA GLY A 152 -11.41 -5.79 -2.01
C GLY A 152 -12.20 -6.80 -1.18
N TYR A 153 -12.31 -8.01 -1.69
CA TYR A 153 -13.06 -9.11 -1.05
C TYR A 153 -12.27 -9.76 0.10
N ALA A 154 -12.97 -10.07 1.21
CA ALA A 154 -12.37 -10.73 2.36
C ALA A 154 -12.08 -12.23 2.07
N HIS A 155 -12.96 -12.90 1.32
CA HIS A 155 -12.87 -14.34 1.05
C HIS A 155 -11.60 -14.75 0.30
N ASP A 156 -11.00 -13.82 -0.46
CA ASP A 156 -9.75 -14.06 -1.20
C ASP A 156 -8.60 -13.14 -0.76
N LYS A 157 -8.76 -12.49 0.40
CA LYS A 157 -7.77 -11.58 0.99
C LYS A 157 -7.37 -10.45 0.04
N GLY A 158 -8.36 -9.81 -0.59
CA GLY A 158 -8.13 -8.77 -1.57
C GLY A 158 -7.36 -9.26 -2.80
N GLY A 159 -7.71 -10.43 -3.33
CA GLY A 159 -7.07 -10.99 -4.52
C GLY A 159 -5.77 -11.76 -4.29
N ASN A 160 -5.32 -11.92 -3.02
CA ASN A 160 -4.12 -12.71 -2.73
C ASN A 160 -4.32 -14.21 -3.05
N ASP A 161 -5.50 -14.72 -2.81
CA ASP A 161 -5.86 -16.12 -3.11
C ASP A 161 -6.34 -16.29 -4.57
N PHE A 162 -6.48 -15.20 -5.33
CA PHE A 162 -6.89 -15.21 -6.73
C PHE A 162 -5.67 -15.33 -7.65
N GLN A 163 -5.28 -16.58 -7.97
CA GLN A 163 -4.10 -16.86 -8.79
C GLN A 163 -4.33 -16.57 -10.26
N VAL A 164 -3.34 -15.95 -10.91
CA VAL A 164 -3.33 -15.60 -12.34
C VAL A 164 -1.97 -15.93 -12.98
N GLN A 165 -1.97 -16.08 -14.30
CA GLN A 165 -0.75 -16.12 -15.11
C GLN A 165 -0.59 -14.77 -15.80
N TYR A 166 0.56 -14.15 -15.61
CA TYR A 166 0.87 -12.84 -16.18
C TYR A 166 2.28 -12.81 -16.77
N ASN A 167 2.41 -12.44 -18.05
CA ASN A 167 3.68 -12.46 -18.78
C ASN A 167 4.44 -13.80 -18.65
N GLY A 168 3.71 -14.92 -18.73
CA GLY A 168 4.27 -16.28 -18.65
C GLY A 168 4.70 -16.72 -17.24
N ARG A 169 4.32 -15.96 -16.18
CA ARG A 169 4.65 -16.28 -14.78
C ARG A 169 3.40 -16.33 -13.93
N GLY A 170 3.39 -17.26 -12.97
CA GLY A 170 2.35 -17.32 -11.95
C GLY A 170 2.49 -16.15 -10.96
N THR A 171 1.36 -15.55 -10.62
CA THR A 171 1.23 -14.51 -9.59
C THR A 171 -0.19 -14.52 -9.04
N ASN A 172 -0.52 -13.63 -8.14
CA ASN A 172 -1.90 -13.38 -7.72
C ASN A 172 -2.36 -11.98 -8.16
N LEU A 173 -3.67 -11.77 -8.12
CA LEU A 173 -4.27 -10.51 -8.56
C LEU A 173 -3.81 -9.33 -7.70
N HIS A 174 -3.66 -9.53 -6.39
CA HIS A 174 -3.16 -8.51 -5.47
C HIS A 174 -1.76 -8.02 -5.87
N SER A 175 -0.78 -8.93 -5.97
CA SER A 175 0.59 -8.61 -6.37
C SER A 175 0.69 -8.00 -7.77
N LEU A 176 -0.23 -8.36 -8.67
CA LEU A 176 -0.31 -7.75 -10.00
C LEU A 176 -0.68 -6.26 -9.90
N TRP A 177 -1.63 -5.92 -9.03
CA TRP A 177 -2.02 -4.53 -8.77
C TRP A 177 -0.96 -3.77 -7.99
N ASP A 178 -0.31 -4.39 -7.00
CA ASP A 178 0.72 -3.74 -6.18
C ASP A 178 1.92 -3.26 -7.00
N SER A 179 2.38 -4.10 -7.90
CA SER A 179 3.63 -3.83 -8.61
C SER A 179 3.70 -4.43 -10.01
N GLY A 180 3.00 -5.55 -10.26
CA GLY A 180 3.15 -6.27 -11.54
C GLY A 180 2.85 -5.40 -12.75
N MET A 181 1.74 -4.65 -12.75
CA MET A 181 1.39 -3.73 -13.84
C MET A 181 2.35 -2.53 -13.92
N LEU A 182 2.70 -1.93 -12.78
CA LEU A 182 3.61 -0.79 -12.72
C LEU A 182 4.98 -1.12 -13.32
N ASN A 183 5.51 -2.29 -12.98
CA ASN A 183 6.82 -2.77 -13.42
C ASN A 183 6.92 -2.97 -14.95
N THR A 184 5.78 -3.07 -15.66
CA THR A 184 5.80 -3.18 -17.13
C THR A 184 6.38 -1.96 -17.82
N LEU A 185 6.28 -0.80 -17.19
CA LEU A 185 6.80 0.45 -17.74
C LEU A 185 8.32 0.57 -17.63
N LYS A 186 8.97 -0.23 -16.74
CA LYS A 186 10.43 -0.20 -16.48
C LYS A 186 10.95 1.22 -16.22
N LEU A 187 10.14 2.04 -15.56
CA LEU A 187 10.50 3.39 -15.16
C LEU A 187 11.09 3.39 -13.76
N ASP A 188 12.12 4.20 -13.55
CA ASP A 188 12.55 4.56 -12.21
C ASP A 188 11.51 5.48 -11.52
N ASP A 189 11.70 5.74 -10.24
CA ASP A 189 10.76 6.52 -9.44
C ASP A 189 10.59 7.95 -9.96
N ASP A 190 11.66 8.59 -10.46
CA ASP A 190 11.60 9.98 -10.92
C ASP A 190 10.86 10.10 -12.26
N ALA A 191 11.17 9.22 -13.20
CA ALA A 191 10.49 9.16 -14.48
C ALA A 191 8.99 8.82 -14.31
N TYR A 192 8.69 7.88 -13.40
CA TYR A 192 7.29 7.50 -13.15
C TYR A 192 6.52 8.62 -12.43
N ALA A 193 7.09 9.23 -11.39
CA ALA A 193 6.45 10.36 -10.71
C ALA A 193 6.19 11.55 -11.66
N LYS A 194 7.14 11.82 -12.58
CA LYS A 194 6.95 12.82 -13.65
C LYS A 194 5.78 12.44 -14.57
N ARG A 195 5.69 11.18 -15.00
CA ARG A 195 4.57 10.66 -15.79
C ARG A 195 3.24 10.84 -15.06
N LEU A 196 3.15 10.43 -13.79
CA LEU A 196 1.94 10.59 -12.98
C LEU A 196 1.57 12.07 -12.81
N SER A 197 2.56 12.93 -12.62
CA SER A 197 2.36 14.37 -12.46
C SER A 197 1.86 15.07 -13.74
N ALA A 198 2.08 14.48 -14.91
CA ALA A 198 1.55 14.96 -16.18
C ALA A 198 0.09 14.57 -16.42
N LEU A 199 -0.46 13.61 -15.68
CA LEU A 199 -1.89 13.28 -15.75
C LEU A 199 -2.73 14.49 -15.32
N LYS A 200 -3.99 14.55 -15.82
CA LYS A 200 -4.94 15.57 -15.36
C LYS A 200 -5.02 15.54 -13.83
N ALA A 201 -4.85 16.70 -13.20
CA ALA A 201 -4.91 16.81 -11.75
C ALA A 201 -6.30 16.34 -11.25
N PRO A 202 -6.35 15.43 -10.25
CA PRO A 202 -7.60 15.00 -9.67
C PRO A 202 -8.22 16.15 -8.86
N LYS A 203 -9.55 16.13 -8.75
CA LYS A 203 -10.24 17.04 -7.81
C LYS A 203 -10.05 16.52 -6.39
N VAL A 204 -9.32 17.24 -5.57
CA VAL A 204 -9.19 16.97 -4.14
C VAL A 204 -9.75 18.10 -3.32
N ALA A 205 -10.23 17.82 -2.11
CA ALA A 205 -10.65 18.84 -1.17
C ALA A 205 -9.47 19.74 -0.81
N LYS A 206 -9.74 21.02 -0.53
CA LYS A 206 -8.69 21.95 -0.11
C LYS A 206 -8.20 21.68 1.32
N ARG A 207 -8.99 20.98 2.12
CA ARG A 207 -8.70 20.57 3.50
C ARG A 207 -9.11 19.13 3.70
N SER A 208 -8.41 18.43 4.58
CA SER A 208 -8.73 17.05 4.95
C SER A 208 -9.63 17.03 6.19
N ALA A 209 -10.68 16.19 6.12
CA ALA A 209 -11.48 15.79 7.25
C ALA A 209 -11.28 14.29 7.46
N ILE A 210 -10.12 13.91 7.99
CA ILE A 210 -9.63 12.51 7.97
C ILE A 210 -10.63 11.50 8.54
N ALA A 211 -11.48 11.92 9.49
CA ALA A 211 -12.51 11.06 10.07
C ALA A 211 -13.51 10.51 9.04
N THR A 212 -13.88 11.34 8.05
CA THR A 212 -14.78 10.97 6.95
C THR A 212 -14.02 10.61 5.68
N ASP A 213 -12.91 11.28 5.41
CA ASP A 213 -12.12 11.08 4.20
C ASP A 213 -11.60 9.64 4.11
N ALA A 214 -11.06 9.08 5.21
CA ALA A 214 -10.53 7.73 5.23
C ALA A 214 -11.59 6.67 4.85
N VAL A 215 -12.84 6.83 5.32
CA VAL A 215 -13.97 5.98 4.93
C VAL A 215 -14.24 6.11 3.43
N GLN A 216 -14.41 7.34 2.94
CA GLN A 216 -14.70 7.60 1.53
C GLN A 216 -13.58 7.09 0.60
N TRP A 217 -12.32 7.15 1.03
CA TRP A 217 -11.19 6.66 0.25
C TRP A 217 -11.20 5.14 0.15
N ALA A 218 -11.44 4.44 1.28
CA ALA A 218 -11.56 2.98 1.29
C ALA A 218 -12.72 2.50 0.42
N GLU A 219 -13.90 3.11 0.55
CA GLU A 219 -15.07 2.78 -0.26
C GLU A 219 -14.85 3.05 -1.75
N ALA A 220 -14.14 4.15 -2.11
CA ALA A 220 -13.80 4.43 -3.50
C ALA A 220 -12.83 3.39 -4.07
N SER A 221 -11.82 2.96 -3.29
CA SER A 221 -10.88 1.91 -3.68
C SER A 221 -11.59 0.56 -3.84
N CYS A 222 -12.50 0.23 -2.93
CA CYS A 222 -13.33 -0.96 -3.04
C CYS A 222 -14.16 -0.97 -4.32
N ARG A 223 -14.84 0.13 -4.66
CA ARG A 223 -15.64 0.23 -5.91
C ARG A 223 -14.81 0.00 -7.16
N ILE A 224 -13.50 0.33 -7.13
CA ILE A 224 -12.59 -0.05 -8.20
C ILE A 224 -12.32 -1.55 -8.15
N ALA A 225 -11.99 -2.10 -6.98
CA ALA A 225 -11.64 -3.52 -6.82
C ALA A 225 -12.74 -4.47 -7.31
N ILE A 226 -14.01 -4.16 -7.00
CA ILE A 226 -15.16 -5.01 -7.36
C ILE A 226 -15.77 -4.65 -8.73
N ALA A 227 -15.21 -3.66 -9.45
CA ALA A 227 -15.72 -3.26 -10.74
C ALA A 227 -15.63 -4.42 -11.77
N PRO A 228 -16.61 -4.53 -12.68
CA PRO A 228 -16.61 -5.58 -13.70
C PRO A 228 -15.29 -5.68 -14.47
N GLY A 229 -14.71 -6.87 -14.54
CA GLY A 229 -13.48 -7.16 -15.28
C GLY A 229 -12.18 -6.96 -14.50
N VAL A 230 -12.20 -6.32 -13.33
CA VAL A 230 -11.02 -6.22 -12.45
C VAL A 230 -10.62 -7.62 -11.97
N TYR A 231 -11.61 -8.42 -11.56
CA TYR A 231 -11.43 -9.86 -11.41
C TYR A 231 -11.66 -10.52 -12.78
N PRO A 232 -10.60 -11.01 -13.43
CA PRO A 232 -10.72 -11.54 -14.78
C PRO A 232 -11.38 -12.92 -14.79
N THR A 233 -12.17 -13.21 -15.81
CA THR A 233 -12.74 -14.55 -16.02
C THR A 233 -11.68 -15.56 -16.45
N GLN A 234 -10.69 -15.10 -17.20
CA GLN A 234 -9.55 -15.93 -17.64
C GLN A 234 -8.39 -15.77 -16.67
N ARG A 235 -7.83 -16.89 -16.22
CA ARG A 235 -6.68 -16.89 -15.31
C ARG A 235 -5.35 -16.55 -16.00
N THR A 236 -5.24 -16.76 -17.30
CA THR A 236 -4.11 -16.28 -18.11
C THR A 236 -4.46 -14.91 -18.68
N LEU A 237 -3.74 -13.90 -18.21
CA LEU A 237 -4.04 -12.50 -18.55
C LEU A 237 -3.37 -12.11 -19.87
N ALA A 238 -4.18 -11.57 -20.76
CA ALA A 238 -3.69 -10.95 -21.97
C ALA A 238 -3.14 -9.52 -21.69
N PRO A 239 -2.31 -8.96 -22.59
CA PRO A 239 -1.74 -7.60 -22.44
C PRO A 239 -2.80 -6.52 -22.26
N GLU A 240 -4.00 -6.73 -22.78
CA GLU A 240 -5.16 -5.82 -22.69
C GLU A 240 -5.59 -5.58 -21.24
N TYR A 241 -5.37 -6.54 -20.35
CA TYR A 241 -5.65 -6.34 -18.93
C TYR A 241 -4.83 -5.18 -18.37
N THR A 242 -3.51 -5.18 -18.62
CA THR A 242 -2.63 -4.08 -18.21
C THR A 242 -2.97 -2.78 -18.91
N ALA A 243 -3.24 -2.83 -20.22
CA ALA A 243 -3.62 -1.64 -20.97
C ALA A 243 -4.89 -0.97 -20.42
N THR A 244 -5.83 -1.78 -19.88
CA THR A 244 -7.08 -1.29 -19.27
C THR A 244 -6.87 -0.75 -17.87
N TYR A 245 -6.14 -1.49 -17.00
CA TYR A 245 -6.11 -1.21 -15.57
C TYR A 245 -4.89 -0.45 -15.07
N LEU A 246 -3.78 -0.41 -15.80
CA LEU A 246 -2.64 0.44 -15.45
C LEU A 246 -3.01 1.94 -15.39
N PRO A 247 -3.81 2.50 -16.32
CA PRO A 247 -4.28 3.89 -16.17
C PRO A 247 -5.13 4.12 -14.91
N VAL A 248 -5.87 3.11 -14.44
CA VAL A 248 -6.66 3.18 -13.19
C VAL A 248 -5.72 3.19 -11.98
N ALA A 249 -4.70 2.32 -11.96
CA ALA A 249 -3.66 2.30 -10.93
C ALA A 249 -2.88 3.62 -10.90
N ASP A 250 -2.48 4.15 -12.08
CA ASP A 250 -1.81 5.45 -12.22
C ASP A 250 -2.65 6.60 -11.62
N ALA A 251 -3.96 6.60 -11.90
CA ALA A 251 -4.88 7.61 -11.37
C ALA A 251 -5.03 7.51 -9.84
N ALA A 252 -5.08 6.28 -9.29
CA ALA A 252 -5.14 6.04 -7.84
C ALA A 252 -3.87 6.52 -7.14
N LEU A 253 -2.68 6.20 -7.67
CA LEU A 253 -1.39 6.68 -7.16
C LEU A 253 -1.30 8.21 -7.19
N ARG A 254 -1.72 8.82 -8.30
CA ARG A 254 -1.75 10.29 -8.42
C ARG A 254 -2.67 10.92 -7.38
N LEU A 255 -3.88 10.38 -7.22
CA LEU A 255 -4.87 10.86 -6.25
C LEU A 255 -4.35 10.72 -4.80
N ALA A 256 -3.74 9.57 -4.49
CA ALA A 256 -3.15 9.32 -3.17
C ALA A 256 -2.10 10.37 -2.80
N GLY A 257 -1.19 10.71 -3.73
CA GLY A 257 -0.16 11.72 -3.50
C GLY A 257 -0.72 13.13 -3.28
N GLU A 258 -1.74 13.52 -4.04
CA GLU A 258 -2.42 14.83 -3.85
C GLU A 258 -3.12 14.88 -2.48
N ARG A 259 -3.81 13.80 -2.08
CA ARG A 259 -4.50 13.70 -0.78
C ARG A 259 -3.52 13.65 0.38
N LEU A 260 -2.39 12.95 0.24
CA LEU A 260 -1.33 12.95 1.24
C LEU A 260 -0.80 14.36 1.49
N ALA A 261 -0.57 15.14 0.45
CA ALA A 261 -0.11 16.52 0.60
C ALA A 261 -1.12 17.40 1.37
N VAL A 262 -2.41 17.28 1.05
CA VAL A 262 -3.47 18.02 1.76
C VAL A 262 -3.53 17.59 3.23
N LEU A 263 -3.53 16.28 3.50
CA LEU A 263 -3.57 15.73 4.85
C LEU A 263 -2.40 16.23 5.71
N LEU A 264 -1.17 16.15 5.18
CA LEU A 264 0.02 16.60 5.89
C LEU A 264 0.00 18.12 6.12
N ASN A 265 -0.42 18.90 5.13
CA ASN A 265 -0.53 20.35 5.26
C ASN A 265 -1.56 20.77 6.33
N ASP A 266 -2.69 20.06 6.42
CA ASP A 266 -3.70 20.33 7.44
C ASP A 266 -3.27 19.86 8.84
N THR A 267 -2.50 18.78 8.93
CA THR A 267 -2.07 18.17 10.20
C THR A 267 -0.86 18.91 10.79
N LEU A 268 0.13 19.25 9.97
CA LEU A 268 1.43 19.78 10.39
C LEU A 268 1.57 21.30 10.13
N GLY A 269 0.80 21.85 9.20
CA GLY A 269 0.93 23.25 8.79
C GLY A 269 0.28 24.27 9.75
N LYS A 270 -0.46 23.82 10.77
CA LYS A 270 -1.04 24.71 11.80
C LYS A 270 0.03 25.05 12.85
N ARG A 271 0.13 26.34 13.22
CA ARG A 271 0.95 26.80 14.36
C ARG A 271 0.27 26.54 15.69
#